data_eaca662b550ac68f5f03d3613ea8c962
#
_entry.id   eaca662b550ac68f5f03d3613ea8c962
#
_cell.length_a   1.000
_cell.length_b   1.000
_cell.length_c   1.000
_cell.angle_alpha   90.00
_cell.angle_beta   90.00
_cell.angle_gamma   90.00
#
_symmetry.space_group_name_H-M   'P 1'
#
loop_
_entity.id
_entity.type
_entity.pdbx_description
1 polymer ?
#
loop_
_entity_poly.entity_id
_entity_poly.type
_entity_poly.pdbx_seq_one_letter_code
_entity_poly.pdbx_strand_id
1 'polypeptide(L)'
;MENLSIDKQNGTVAFNEEVHRYWDVNDPSIKFTSVTTMIEQFGQPFDKEFWSAYKALEKLLPADEFKIEKKSLLNTKKFDPVLLELHNITELDFNKAQQEILDSWDEENRRSCERGTKIHAGLENSFYTQKKNITLDKYQIGGKFECQKDRTSLDLENAVYPEYLIHWDSPSGKLHIAGQIDLLVKKGNSIVIGDWKTNKKIDTKSYFDSKVRSSVKMKFPLNNLDDCN
;
A
#
# COMPACT_ATOMS: atom_id res chain seq x y z
N MET A 1 -23.45 -18.16 -2.02
CA MET A 1 -22.69 -16.91 -2.24
C MET A 1 -23.16 -15.92 -1.20
N GLU A 2 -22.26 -15.35 -0.43
CA GLU A 2 -22.63 -14.28 0.51
C GLU A 2 -23.14 -13.09 -0.32
N ASN A 3 -24.34 -12.59 0.02
CA ASN A 3 -24.86 -11.36 -0.57
C ASN A 3 -24.07 -10.19 -0.01
N LEU A 4 -22.92 -9.89 -0.62
CA LEU A 4 -22.13 -8.70 -0.27
C LEU A 4 -22.86 -7.45 -0.74
N SER A 5 -22.88 -6.41 0.10
CA SER A 5 -23.36 -5.09 -0.31
C SER A 5 -22.45 -4.52 -1.41
N ILE A 6 -23.05 -3.82 -2.35
CA ILE A 6 -22.30 -3.08 -3.38
C ILE A 6 -22.12 -1.66 -2.87
N ASP A 7 -20.88 -1.31 -2.53
CA ASP A 7 -20.55 0.04 -2.08
C ASP A 7 -20.18 0.93 -3.28
N LYS A 8 -19.50 0.34 -4.26
CA LYS A 8 -19.14 1.01 -5.53
C LYS A 8 -19.32 0.05 -6.71
N GLN A 9 -19.66 0.61 -7.87
CA GLN A 9 -19.79 -0.16 -9.11
C GLN A 9 -19.33 0.67 -10.31
N ASN A 10 -18.65 0.02 -11.27
CA ASN A 10 -18.35 0.56 -12.59
C ASN A 10 -18.51 -0.55 -13.64
N GLY A 11 -19.46 -0.36 -14.55
CA GLY A 11 -19.84 -1.44 -15.48
C GLY A 11 -20.35 -2.67 -14.73
N THR A 12 -19.73 -3.82 -14.98
CA THR A 12 -20.03 -5.08 -14.30
C THR A 12 -19.23 -5.32 -13.04
N VAL A 13 -18.22 -4.47 -12.75
CA VAL A 13 -17.35 -4.65 -11.60
C VAL A 13 -17.88 -3.89 -10.41
N ALA A 14 -18.13 -4.63 -9.33
CA ALA A 14 -18.54 -4.11 -8.05
C ALA A 14 -17.43 -4.24 -7.00
N PHE A 15 -17.50 -3.42 -5.96
CA PHE A 15 -16.59 -3.41 -4.83
C PHE A 15 -17.36 -3.33 -3.52
N ASN A 16 -16.87 -4.07 -2.53
CA ASN A 16 -17.31 -3.95 -1.14
C ASN A 16 -16.13 -3.51 -0.27
N GLU A 17 -16.34 -2.44 0.50
CA GLU A 17 -15.29 -1.82 1.34
C GLU A 17 -14.98 -2.67 2.58
N GLU A 18 -15.99 -3.28 3.21
CA GLU A 18 -15.82 -4.00 4.47
C GLU A 18 -14.89 -5.21 4.32
N VAL A 19 -15.08 -5.99 3.24
CA VAL A 19 -14.23 -7.16 2.95
C VAL A 19 -13.16 -6.88 1.91
N HIS A 20 -13.08 -5.64 1.43
CA HIS A 20 -12.12 -5.16 0.42
C HIS A 20 -12.07 -6.08 -0.82
N ARG A 21 -13.23 -6.35 -1.41
CA ARG A 21 -13.37 -7.35 -2.46
C ARG A 21 -14.00 -6.77 -3.72
N TYR A 22 -13.41 -7.12 -4.87
CA TYR A 22 -13.95 -6.84 -6.20
C TYR A 22 -14.56 -8.12 -6.79
N TRP A 23 -15.68 -7.98 -7.52
CA TRP A 23 -16.28 -9.09 -8.26
C TRP A 23 -17.06 -8.58 -9.47
N ASP A 24 -17.30 -9.47 -10.44
CA ASP A 24 -18.21 -9.21 -11.55
C ASP A 24 -19.64 -9.58 -11.12
N VAL A 25 -20.60 -8.64 -11.28
CA VAL A 25 -21.99 -8.85 -10.85
C VAL A 25 -22.74 -9.83 -11.75
N ASN A 26 -22.27 -10.02 -13.00
CA ASN A 26 -22.87 -10.94 -13.95
C ASN A 26 -22.23 -12.33 -13.90
N ASP A 27 -20.95 -12.42 -13.55
CA ASP A 27 -20.21 -13.67 -13.44
C ASP A 27 -19.37 -13.74 -12.15
N PRO A 28 -19.97 -14.22 -11.05
CA PRO A 28 -19.25 -14.31 -9.76
C PRO A 28 -18.07 -15.30 -9.73
N SER A 29 -17.84 -16.06 -10.80
CA SER A 29 -16.66 -16.93 -10.94
C SER A 29 -15.38 -16.13 -11.28
N ILE A 30 -15.53 -14.92 -11.83
CA ILE A 30 -14.43 -14.01 -12.15
C ILE A 30 -13.83 -13.47 -10.85
N LYS A 31 -12.54 -13.73 -10.67
CA LYS A 31 -11.76 -13.25 -9.52
C LYS A 31 -10.86 -12.11 -9.95
N PHE A 32 -11.06 -10.95 -9.36
CA PHE A 32 -10.19 -9.82 -9.57
C PHE A 32 -8.98 -9.83 -8.62
N THR A 33 -7.81 -9.51 -9.16
CA THR A 33 -6.63 -9.17 -8.37
C THR A 33 -6.60 -7.66 -8.20
N SER A 34 -6.41 -7.16 -6.98
CA SER A 34 -6.28 -5.72 -6.78
C SER A 34 -4.98 -5.20 -7.41
N VAL A 35 -4.99 -3.96 -7.87
CA VAL A 35 -3.77 -3.30 -8.40
C VAL A 35 -2.66 -3.33 -7.37
N THR A 36 -2.97 -3.07 -6.10
CA THR A 36 -2.00 -3.11 -4.99
C THR A 36 -1.37 -4.49 -4.84
N THR A 37 -2.20 -5.55 -4.73
CA THR A 37 -1.71 -6.93 -4.64
C THR A 37 -0.85 -7.32 -5.84
N MET A 38 -1.21 -6.84 -7.03
CA MET A 38 -0.41 -7.09 -8.22
C MET A 38 0.96 -6.42 -8.14
N ILE A 39 1.03 -5.17 -7.71
CA ILE A 39 2.30 -4.42 -7.58
C ILE A 39 3.18 -5.03 -6.50
N GLU A 40 2.62 -5.43 -5.37
CA GLU A 40 3.35 -6.07 -4.25
C GLU A 40 4.12 -7.33 -4.66
N GLN A 41 3.64 -8.07 -5.67
CA GLN A 41 4.36 -9.24 -6.18
C GLN A 41 5.74 -8.89 -6.75
N PHE A 42 5.92 -7.67 -7.21
CA PHE A 42 7.18 -7.17 -7.76
C PHE A 42 8.06 -6.44 -6.72
N GLY A 43 7.54 -6.17 -5.53
CA GLY A 43 8.30 -5.64 -4.40
C GLY A 43 9.28 -6.67 -3.83
N GLN A 44 10.31 -6.18 -3.16
CA GLN A 44 11.20 -7.03 -2.38
C GLN A 44 10.52 -7.37 -1.05
N PRO A 45 10.50 -8.64 -0.63
CA PRO A 45 9.86 -9.02 0.60
C PRO A 45 10.58 -8.39 1.79
N PHE A 46 9.81 -7.85 2.74
CA PHE A 46 10.36 -7.44 4.01
C PHE A 46 10.61 -8.67 4.89
N ASP A 47 11.86 -8.89 5.28
CA ASP A 47 12.25 -9.98 6.16
C ASP A 47 11.89 -9.66 7.62
N LYS A 48 10.63 -9.90 7.97
CA LYS A 48 10.06 -9.60 9.30
C LYS A 48 10.79 -10.37 10.40
N GLU A 49 11.23 -11.59 10.12
CA GLU A 49 11.95 -12.44 11.08
C GLU A 49 13.34 -11.86 11.37
N PHE A 50 14.12 -11.61 10.34
CA PHE A 50 15.47 -11.02 10.53
C PHE A 50 15.40 -9.67 11.23
N TRP A 51 14.53 -8.77 10.78
CA TRP A 51 14.48 -7.41 11.32
C TRP A 51 13.94 -7.35 12.75
N SER A 52 13.01 -8.23 13.13
CA SER A 52 12.54 -8.31 14.51
C SER A 52 13.62 -8.86 15.44
N ALA A 53 14.36 -9.88 15.00
CA ALA A 53 15.50 -10.41 15.73
C ALA A 53 16.61 -9.35 15.89
N TYR A 54 16.93 -8.62 14.81
CA TYR A 54 17.90 -7.52 14.84
C TYR A 54 17.51 -6.45 15.87
N LYS A 55 16.23 -6.05 15.89
CA LYS A 55 15.72 -5.05 16.84
C LYS A 55 15.64 -5.57 18.27
N ALA A 56 15.36 -6.85 18.46
CA ALA A 56 15.41 -7.48 19.77
C ALA A 56 16.83 -7.45 20.36
N LEU A 57 17.85 -7.80 19.55
CA LEU A 57 19.25 -7.68 19.96
C LEU A 57 19.65 -6.23 20.25
N GLU A 58 19.26 -5.27 19.40
CA GLU A 58 19.51 -3.84 19.62
C GLU A 58 18.94 -3.35 20.96
N LYS A 59 17.83 -3.95 21.40
CA LYS A 59 17.18 -3.63 22.68
C LYS A 59 17.85 -4.27 23.88
N LEU A 60 18.37 -5.48 23.73
CA LEU A 60 18.89 -6.30 24.81
C LEU A 60 20.39 -6.08 25.07
N LEU A 61 21.15 -5.72 24.03
CA LEU A 61 22.58 -5.52 24.15
C LEU A 61 22.93 -4.09 24.55
N PRO A 62 24.02 -3.88 25.31
CA PRO A 62 24.65 -2.59 25.42
C PRO A 62 25.05 -2.01 24.07
N ALA A 63 25.00 -0.70 23.91
CA ALA A 63 25.14 -0.05 22.61
C ALA A 63 26.51 -0.31 21.93
N ASP A 64 27.58 -0.48 22.72
CA ASP A 64 28.91 -0.81 22.24
C ASP A 64 29.00 -2.26 21.75
N GLU A 65 28.43 -3.22 22.47
CA GLU A 65 28.35 -4.61 22.06
C GLU A 65 27.50 -4.77 20.79
N PHE A 66 26.30 -4.17 20.78
CA PHE A 66 25.46 -4.20 19.59
C PHE A 66 26.15 -3.61 18.35
N LYS A 67 26.96 -2.55 18.52
CA LYS A 67 27.70 -1.95 17.42
C LYS A 67 28.68 -2.93 16.75
N ILE A 68 29.24 -3.86 17.50
CA ILE A 68 30.14 -4.92 16.99
C ILE A 68 29.31 -5.88 16.12
N GLU A 69 28.20 -6.37 16.66
CA GLU A 69 27.37 -7.37 15.98
C GLU A 69 26.60 -6.81 14.78
N LYS A 70 26.22 -5.54 14.86
CA LYS A 70 25.48 -4.84 13.80
C LYS A 70 26.07 -5.02 12.40
N LYS A 71 27.39 -4.91 12.29
CA LYS A 71 28.07 -5.02 10.99
C LYS A 71 27.93 -6.43 10.42
N SER A 72 28.10 -7.45 11.24
CA SER A 72 27.94 -8.85 10.83
C SER A 72 26.49 -9.15 10.43
N LEU A 73 25.53 -8.78 11.28
CA LEU A 73 24.10 -8.98 11.03
C LEU A 73 23.64 -8.32 9.71
N LEU A 74 24.00 -7.06 9.50
CA LEU A 74 23.63 -6.34 8.28
C LEU A 74 24.31 -6.91 7.02
N ASN A 75 25.51 -7.49 7.18
CA ASN A 75 26.19 -8.12 6.07
C ASN A 75 25.59 -9.49 5.69
N THR A 76 25.26 -10.29 6.66
CA THR A 76 24.73 -11.64 6.40
C THR A 76 23.23 -11.63 6.11
N LYS A 77 22.49 -10.66 6.69
CA LYS A 77 21.02 -10.65 6.76
C LYS A 77 20.48 -11.96 7.35
N LYS A 78 21.20 -12.48 8.33
CA LYS A 78 20.82 -13.69 9.06
C LYS A 78 21.07 -13.47 10.54
N PHE A 79 20.13 -13.91 11.35
CA PHE A 79 20.29 -14.04 12.78
C PHE A 79 20.88 -15.41 13.10
N ASP A 80 21.91 -15.43 13.92
CA ASP A 80 22.53 -16.66 14.42
C ASP A 80 22.24 -16.79 15.92
N PRO A 81 21.53 -17.87 16.37
CA PRO A 81 21.24 -18.08 17.78
C PRO A 81 22.47 -18.15 18.70
N VAL A 82 23.64 -18.47 18.18
CA VAL A 82 24.93 -18.47 18.93
C VAL A 82 25.21 -17.10 19.55
N LEU A 83 24.69 -16.01 18.97
CA LEU A 83 24.80 -14.66 19.54
C LEU A 83 24.15 -14.55 20.93
N LEU A 84 23.10 -15.33 21.20
CA LEU A 84 22.44 -15.33 22.50
C LEU A 84 23.36 -15.91 23.57
N GLU A 85 24.01 -17.02 23.26
CA GLU A 85 24.98 -17.66 24.18
C GLU A 85 26.19 -16.73 24.41
N LEU A 86 26.72 -16.15 23.33
CA LEU A 86 27.88 -15.24 23.37
C LEU A 86 27.65 -14.05 24.30
N HIS A 87 26.45 -13.52 24.33
CA HIS A 87 26.07 -12.34 25.10
C HIS A 87 25.28 -12.68 26.38
N ASN A 88 25.21 -13.95 26.78
CA ASN A 88 24.46 -14.41 27.97
C ASN A 88 22.98 -13.97 27.95
N ILE A 89 22.35 -13.92 26.80
CA ILE A 89 20.92 -13.62 26.64
C ILE A 89 20.16 -14.95 26.70
N THR A 90 19.14 -15.04 27.55
CA THR A 90 18.27 -16.22 27.54
C THR A 90 17.34 -16.22 26.35
N GLU A 91 17.01 -17.40 25.82
CA GLU A 91 16.01 -17.51 24.76
C GLU A 91 14.67 -16.89 25.15
N LEU A 92 14.30 -17.00 26.44
CA LEU A 92 13.06 -16.43 26.96
C LEU A 92 13.05 -14.90 26.83
N ASP A 93 14.14 -14.22 27.25
CA ASP A 93 14.25 -12.77 27.16
C ASP A 93 14.30 -12.31 25.72
N PHE A 94 15.02 -13.05 24.87
CA PHE A 94 15.10 -12.75 23.44
C PHE A 94 13.73 -12.87 22.77
N ASN A 95 13.04 -14.00 22.95
CA ASN A 95 11.73 -14.24 22.35
C ASN A 95 10.71 -13.20 22.83
N LYS A 96 10.74 -12.84 24.11
CA LYS A 96 9.91 -11.77 24.65
C LYS A 96 10.19 -10.43 23.97
N ALA A 97 11.46 -10.03 23.87
CA ALA A 97 11.85 -8.79 23.22
C ALA A 97 11.46 -8.77 21.72
N GLN A 98 11.65 -9.88 21.02
CA GLN A 98 11.25 -10.03 19.62
C GLN A 98 9.73 -9.94 19.45
N GLN A 99 8.96 -10.59 20.32
CA GLN A 99 7.49 -10.50 20.26
C GLN A 99 7.00 -9.08 20.51
N GLU A 100 7.56 -8.37 21.49
CA GLU A 100 7.22 -6.97 21.74
C GLU A 100 7.48 -6.07 20.51
N ILE A 101 8.54 -6.33 19.73
CA ILE A 101 8.82 -5.63 18.48
C ILE A 101 7.74 -5.95 17.43
N LEU A 102 7.41 -7.24 17.28
CA LEU A 102 6.39 -7.68 16.33
C LEU A 102 5.02 -7.07 16.65
N ASP A 103 4.62 -7.11 17.93
CA ASP A 103 3.35 -6.52 18.38
C ASP A 103 3.31 -4.99 18.15
N SER A 104 4.43 -4.31 18.40
CA SER A 104 4.57 -2.88 18.13
C SER A 104 4.39 -2.55 16.64
N TRP A 105 4.94 -3.37 15.73
CA TRP A 105 4.79 -3.18 14.30
C TRP A 105 3.36 -3.45 13.83
N ASP A 106 2.74 -4.50 14.35
CA ASP A 106 1.36 -4.84 14.00
C ASP A 106 0.40 -3.74 14.48
N GLU A 107 0.62 -3.18 15.67
CA GLU A 107 -0.17 -2.07 16.19
C GLU A 107 0.04 -0.77 15.38
N GLU A 108 1.29 -0.43 15.00
CA GLU A 108 1.56 0.75 14.17
C GLU A 108 0.96 0.60 12.77
N ASN A 109 1.02 -0.62 12.20
CA ASN A 109 0.36 -0.94 10.93
C ASN A 109 -1.16 -0.74 11.03
N ARG A 110 -1.79 -1.30 12.06
CA ARG A 110 -3.23 -1.15 12.32
C ARG A 110 -3.64 0.32 12.42
N ARG A 111 -2.92 1.11 13.24
CA ARG A 111 -3.16 2.55 13.40
C ARG A 111 -2.97 3.33 12.10
N SER A 112 -1.97 2.97 11.32
CA SER A 112 -1.69 3.61 10.04
C SER A 112 -2.78 3.33 9.03
N CYS A 113 -3.26 2.09 8.95
CA CYS A 113 -4.39 1.70 8.10
C CYS A 113 -5.68 2.43 8.51
N GLU A 114 -6.03 2.42 9.81
CA GLU A 114 -7.23 3.11 10.31
C GLU A 114 -7.19 4.63 10.03
N ARG A 115 -6.03 5.25 10.23
CA ARG A 115 -5.83 6.66 9.92
C ARG A 115 -5.97 6.93 8.42
N GLY A 116 -5.37 6.06 7.59
CA GLY A 116 -5.49 6.13 6.13
C GLY A 116 -6.95 6.09 5.70
N THR A 117 -7.68 5.05 6.09
CA THR A 117 -9.11 4.88 5.77
C THR A 117 -9.95 6.08 6.20
N LYS A 118 -9.73 6.60 7.41
CA LYS A 118 -10.44 7.81 7.89
C LYS A 118 -10.17 9.04 7.03
N ILE A 119 -8.94 9.25 6.62
CA ILE A 119 -8.56 10.41 5.80
C ILE A 119 -9.15 10.28 4.40
N HIS A 120 -9.05 9.12 3.77
CA HIS A 120 -9.63 8.86 2.45
C HIS A 120 -11.15 9.07 2.47
N ALA A 121 -11.87 8.44 3.41
CA ALA A 121 -13.31 8.63 3.55
C ALA A 121 -13.69 10.10 3.83
N GLY A 122 -12.91 10.83 4.63
CA GLY A 122 -13.14 12.25 4.90
C GLY A 122 -12.94 13.12 3.65
N LEU A 123 -11.93 12.84 2.85
CA LEU A 123 -11.67 13.55 1.59
C LEU A 123 -12.75 13.23 0.56
N GLU A 124 -13.09 11.97 0.35
CA GLU A 124 -14.18 11.53 -0.51
C GLU A 124 -15.48 12.24 -0.16
N ASN A 125 -15.90 12.17 1.12
CA ASN A 125 -17.11 12.84 1.60
C ASN A 125 -17.08 14.35 1.40
N SER A 126 -15.92 14.98 1.50
CA SER A 126 -15.78 16.42 1.24
C SER A 126 -16.12 16.81 -0.19
N PHE A 127 -15.83 15.95 -1.17
CA PHE A 127 -16.23 16.17 -2.56
C PHE A 127 -17.75 16.01 -2.75
N TYR A 128 -18.36 15.02 -2.12
CA TYR A 128 -19.81 14.79 -2.28
C TYR A 128 -20.68 15.79 -1.53
N THR A 129 -20.21 16.35 -0.41
CA THR A 129 -20.96 17.34 0.37
C THR A 129 -20.87 18.74 -0.20
N GLN A 130 -19.90 19.03 -1.06
CA GLN A 130 -19.82 20.29 -1.78
C GLN A 130 -20.87 20.33 -2.89
N LYS A 131 -22.04 20.92 -2.60
CA LYS A 131 -23.15 21.05 -3.55
C LYS A 131 -22.92 22.01 -4.72
N LYS A 132 -21.72 22.54 -4.89
CA LYS A 132 -21.35 23.50 -5.92
C LYS A 132 -20.11 23.04 -6.66
N ASN A 133 -19.87 23.62 -7.83
CA ASN A 133 -18.66 23.38 -8.63
C ASN A 133 -17.40 23.41 -7.76
N ILE A 134 -16.63 22.34 -7.80
CA ILE A 134 -15.37 22.21 -7.07
C ILE A 134 -14.29 22.97 -7.84
N THR A 135 -13.58 23.87 -7.15
CA THR A 135 -12.40 24.54 -7.69
C THR A 135 -11.17 23.83 -7.16
N LEU A 136 -10.36 23.30 -8.05
CA LEU A 136 -9.16 22.52 -7.73
C LEU A 136 -7.86 23.35 -7.93
N ASP A 137 -7.95 24.68 -7.82
CA ASP A 137 -6.82 25.59 -8.06
C ASP A 137 -5.62 25.30 -7.13
N LYS A 138 -5.89 24.94 -5.88
CA LYS A 138 -4.84 24.54 -4.91
C LYS A 138 -4.03 23.30 -5.34
N TYR A 139 -4.54 22.52 -6.27
CA TYR A 139 -3.85 21.37 -6.87
C TYR A 139 -3.31 21.68 -8.27
N GLN A 140 -3.32 22.94 -8.68
CA GLN A 140 -2.93 23.40 -10.03
C GLN A 140 -3.81 22.83 -11.15
N ILE A 141 -5.02 22.42 -10.84
CA ILE A 141 -6.02 21.93 -11.78
C ILE A 141 -7.04 23.04 -11.98
N GLY A 142 -6.86 23.85 -13.02
CA GLY A 142 -7.73 24.99 -13.28
C GLY A 142 -9.13 24.57 -13.76
N GLY A 143 -10.15 25.27 -13.30
CA GLY A 143 -11.54 25.12 -13.72
C GLY A 143 -12.49 24.74 -12.58
N LYS A 144 -13.78 24.72 -12.90
CA LYS A 144 -14.84 24.29 -11.99
C LYS A 144 -15.35 22.93 -12.46
N PHE A 145 -15.54 22.02 -11.53
CA PHE A 145 -15.97 20.67 -11.82
C PHE A 145 -17.16 20.29 -10.93
N GLU A 146 -18.08 19.51 -11.48
CA GLU A 146 -19.10 18.82 -10.70
C GLU A 146 -18.53 17.51 -10.16
N CYS A 147 -18.87 17.17 -8.94
CA CYS A 147 -18.54 15.88 -8.38
C CYS A 147 -19.56 14.83 -8.88
N GLN A 148 -19.06 13.76 -9.45
CA GLN A 148 -19.85 12.60 -9.89
C GLN A 148 -19.61 11.46 -8.92
N LYS A 149 -20.68 10.96 -8.28
CA LYS A 149 -20.56 9.90 -7.29
C LYS A 149 -20.51 8.53 -7.99
N ASP A 150 -21.57 8.09 -8.52
CA ASP A 150 -21.69 6.72 -9.04
C ASP A 150 -21.72 6.76 -10.57
N ARG A 151 -20.82 6.01 -11.18
CA ARG A 151 -20.74 5.86 -12.62
C ARG A 151 -20.77 4.40 -12.98
N THR A 152 -21.73 4.03 -13.81
CA THR A 152 -21.85 2.70 -14.40
C THR A 152 -21.37 2.64 -15.83
N SER A 153 -20.97 3.80 -16.40
CA SER A 153 -20.48 3.95 -17.76
C SER A 153 -18.97 4.20 -17.77
N LEU A 154 -18.29 3.65 -18.76
CA LEU A 154 -16.88 3.93 -19.04
C LEU A 154 -16.65 5.31 -19.70
N ASP A 155 -17.72 5.94 -20.19
CA ASP A 155 -17.67 7.28 -20.77
C ASP A 155 -17.62 8.32 -19.67
N LEU A 156 -16.43 8.91 -19.48
CA LEU A 156 -16.21 9.97 -18.50
C LEU A 156 -16.61 11.32 -19.08
N GLU A 157 -17.49 12.00 -18.38
CA GLU A 157 -17.76 13.42 -18.61
C GLU A 157 -16.73 14.32 -17.93
N ASN A 158 -16.75 15.61 -18.23
CA ASN A 158 -15.91 16.58 -17.52
C ASN A 158 -16.41 16.73 -16.07
N ALA A 159 -15.73 16.05 -15.15
CA ALA A 159 -16.12 16.00 -13.74
C ALA A 159 -14.95 15.56 -12.86
N VAL A 160 -15.19 15.59 -11.55
CA VAL A 160 -14.36 15.00 -10.51
C VAL A 160 -14.98 13.67 -10.07
N TYR A 161 -14.18 12.64 -9.98
CA TYR A 161 -14.57 11.29 -9.59
C TYR A 161 -13.70 10.83 -8.41
N PRO A 162 -14.13 11.06 -7.15
CA PRO A 162 -13.43 10.53 -5.98
C PRO A 162 -13.60 9.01 -5.91
N GLU A 163 -12.55 8.32 -5.46
CA GLU A 163 -12.53 6.86 -5.27
C GLU A 163 -13.08 6.10 -6.49
N TYR A 164 -12.59 6.50 -7.68
CA TYR A 164 -13.11 5.98 -8.95
C TYR A 164 -12.65 4.54 -9.19
N LEU A 165 -13.61 3.63 -9.25
CA LEU A 165 -13.36 2.21 -9.52
C LEU A 165 -12.93 2.00 -10.98
N ILE A 166 -11.78 1.34 -11.16
CA ILE A 166 -11.25 0.94 -12.46
C ILE A 166 -11.09 -0.57 -12.53
N HIS A 167 -11.18 -1.12 -13.72
CA HIS A 167 -10.88 -2.52 -13.97
C HIS A 167 -10.31 -2.74 -15.37
N TRP A 168 -9.63 -3.85 -15.52
CA TRP A 168 -9.08 -4.29 -16.79
C TRP A 168 -9.06 -5.81 -16.86
N ASP A 169 -9.41 -6.33 -18.03
CA ASP A 169 -9.40 -7.75 -18.33
C ASP A 169 -8.33 -8.04 -19.38
N SER A 170 -7.51 -9.06 -19.13
CA SER A 170 -6.53 -9.48 -20.12
C SER A 170 -7.22 -10.01 -21.38
N PRO A 171 -6.60 -9.84 -22.57
CA PRO A 171 -7.16 -10.37 -23.81
C PRO A 171 -7.41 -11.89 -23.80
N SER A 172 -6.71 -12.61 -22.94
CA SER A 172 -6.88 -14.06 -22.76
C SER A 172 -8.02 -14.42 -21.80
N GLY A 173 -8.63 -13.45 -21.11
CA GLY A 173 -9.65 -13.69 -20.07
C GLY A 173 -9.11 -14.41 -18.82
N LYS A 174 -7.79 -14.50 -18.64
CA LYS A 174 -7.18 -15.23 -17.52
C LYS A 174 -6.78 -14.33 -16.34
N LEU A 175 -6.65 -13.06 -16.60
CA LEU A 175 -6.24 -12.08 -15.59
C LEU A 175 -7.26 -10.93 -15.59
N HIS A 176 -7.82 -10.70 -14.43
CA HIS A 176 -8.76 -9.61 -14.15
C HIS A 176 -8.18 -8.75 -13.05
N ILE A 177 -8.03 -7.46 -13.30
CA ILE A 177 -7.43 -6.51 -12.37
C ILE A 177 -8.47 -5.45 -12.06
N ALA A 178 -8.60 -5.09 -10.78
CA ALA A 178 -9.43 -3.97 -10.36
C ALA A 178 -8.71 -3.12 -9.32
N GLY A 179 -9.12 -1.86 -9.21
CA GLY A 179 -8.57 -0.92 -8.24
C GLY A 179 -9.41 0.33 -8.15
N GLN A 180 -9.03 1.20 -7.25
CA GLN A 180 -9.64 2.51 -7.09
C GLN A 180 -8.59 3.61 -7.28
N ILE A 181 -9.00 4.69 -7.93
CA ILE A 181 -8.22 5.91 -8.06
C ILE A 181 -8.78 6.88 -7.03
N ASP A 182 -7.99 7.31 -6.05
CA ASP A 182 -8.43 8.21 -4.97
C ASP A 182 -9.11 9.47 -5.50
N LEU A 183 -8.56 10.03 -6.58
CA LEU A 183 -9.13 11.19 -7.26
C LEU A 183 -8.86 11.13 -8.77
N LEU A 184 -9.89 11.04 -9.56
CA LEU A 184 -9.80 11.18 -11.01
C LEU A 184 -10.51 12.47 -11.44
N VAL A 185 -9.86 13.28 -12.26
CA VAL A 185 -10.43 14.50 -12.83
C VAL A 185 -10.39 14.41 -14.34
N LYS A 186 -11.54 14.50 -14.98
CA LYS A 186 -11.67 14.56 -16.44
C LYS A 186 -11.94 16.01 -16.88
N LYS A 187 -11.12 16.53 -17.79
CA LYS A 187 -11.27 17.87 -18.39
C LYS A 187 -10.92 17.84 -19.87
N GLY A 188 -11.90 17.92 -20.73
CA GLY A 188 -11.71 17.79 -22.18
C GLY A 188 -11.01 16.48 -22.52
N ASN A 189 -9.87 16.53 -23.17
CA ASN A 189 -9.05 15.37 -23.52
C ASN A 189 -8.01 15.01 -22.45
N SER A 190 -8.01 15.70 -21.31
CA SER A 190 -7.04 15.49 -20.25
C SER A 190 -7.67 14.71 -19.09
N ILE A 191 -6.89 13.82 -18.51
CA ILE A 191 -7.20 13.11 -17.27
C ILE A 191 -6.09 13.43 -16.27
N VAL A 192 -6.48 13.80 -15.05
CA VAL A 192 -5.56 13.96 -13.92
C VAL A 192 -5.89 12.89 -12.89
N ILE A 193 -4.86 12.19 -12.43
CA ILE A 193 -4.95 11.18 -11.38
C ILE A 193 -4.29 11.77 -10.14
N GLY A 194 -5.05 11.83 -9.04
CA GLY A 194 -4.58 12.19 -7.72
C GLY A 194 -4.59 10.98 -6.81
N ASP A 195 -3.63 10.94 -5.88
CA ASP A 195 -3.52 9.89 -4.89
C ASP A 195 -3.21 10.52 -3.52
N TRP A 196 -3.93 10.12 -2.49
CA TRP A 196 -3.83 10.65 -1.14
C TRP A 196 -2.84 9.83 -0.33
N LYS A 197 -1.71 10.41 0.01
CA LYS A 197 -0.71 9.75 0.87
C LYS A 197 -0.73 10.30 2.28
N THR A 198 -0.92 9.41 3.25
CA THR A 198 -0.90 9.74 4.69
C THR A 198 0.45 9.48 5.34
N ASN A 199 1.44 9.13 4.56
CA ASN A 199 2.80 8.85 5.00
C ASN A 199 3.47 10.13 5.52
N LYS A 200 4.34 10.00 6.52
CA LYS A 200 5.15 11.12 7.04
C LYS A 200 6.08 11.71 5.97
N LYS A 201 6.47 10.89 5.00
CA LYS A 201 7.36 11.25 3.90
C LYS A 201 7.03 10.40 2.68
N ILE A 202 7.09 10.99 1.51
CA ILE A 202 7.00 10.27 0.24
C ILE A 202 8.45 10.05 -0.24
N ASP A 203 8.89 8.80 -0.23
CA ASP A 203 10.19 8.44 -0.76
C ASP A 203 10.05 8.05 -2.24
N THR A 204 10.82 8.74 -3.09
CA THR A 204 10.87 8.48 -4.53
C THR A 204 12.07 7.62 -4.94
N LYS A 205 12.88 7.24 -3.96
CA LYS A 205 14.02 6.34 -4.15
C LYS A 205 14.02 5.31 -3.02
N SER A 206 14.34 4.09 -3.35
CA SER A 206 14.56 3.04 -2.37
C SER A 206 15.83 3.29 -1.56
N TYR A 207 16.00 2.52 -0.48
CA TYR A 207 17.24 2.56 0.27
C TYR A 207 18.43 2.05 -0.58
N PHE A 208 19.61 2.58 -0.29
CA PHE A 208 20.82 2.17 -0.96
C PHE A 208 21.38 0.90 -0.32
N ASP A 209 21.49 -0.17 -1.10
CA ASP A 209 22.16 -1.39 -0.65
C ASP A 209 23.67 -1.29 -0.94
N SER A 210 24.45 -1.20 0.13
CA SER A 210 25.91 -1.06 0.05
C SER A 210 26.62 -2.28 -0.54
N LYS A 211 26.01 -3.46 -0.53
CA LYS A 211 26.59 -4.68 -1.12
C LYS A 211 26.56 -4.64 -2.64
N VAL A 212 25.41 -4.30 -3.19
CA VAL A 212 25.23 -4.17 -4.65
C VAL A 212 25.56 -2.77 -5.16
N ARG A 213 25.89 -1.83 -4.26
CA ARG A 213 26.21 -0.43 -4.55
C ARG A 213 25.16 0.26 -5.41
N SER A 214 23.90 -0.04 -5.18
CA SER A 214 22.77 0.55 -5.90
C SER A 214 21.53 0.65 -5.02
N SER A 215 20.56 1.42 -5.48
CA SER A 215 19.21 1.40 -4.90
C SER A 215 18.58 0.03 -5.12
N VAL A 216 17.80 -0.42 -4.14
CA VAL A 216 17.04 -1.65 -4.26
C VAL A 216 15.98 -1.50 -5.35
N LYS A 217 15.92 -2.46 -6.24
CA LYS A 217 15.00 -2.46 -7.38
C LYS A 217 13.86 -3.45 -7.18
N MET A 218 12.74 -3.17 -7.81
CA MET A 218 11.66 -4.15 -7.92
C MET A 218 12.12 -5.39 -8.68
N LYS A 219 11.34 -6.46 -8.61
CA LYS A 219 11.59 -7.69 -9.38
C LYS A 219 11.22 -7.50 -10.85
N PHE A 220 11.78 -8.35 -11.72
CA PHE A 220 11.40 -8.40 -13.13
C PHE A 220 9.86 -8.61 -13.28
N PRO A 221 9.18 -7.94 -14.20
CA PRO A 221 9.70 -7.05 -15.25
C PRO A 221 9.88 -5.58 -14.84
N LEU A 222 9.62 -5.20 -13.57
CA LEU A 222 9.68 -3.82 -13.09
C LEU A 222 11.06 -3.44 -12.52
N ASN A 223 12.09 -4.21 -12.81
CA ASN A 223 13.44 -4.05 -12.26
C ASN A 223 14.21 -2.79 -12.74
N ASN A 224 13.59 -1.97 -13.57
CA ASN A 224 14.04 -0.62 -13.90
C ASN A 224 13.55 0.43 -12.91
N LEU A 225 12.59 0.09 -12.05
CA LEU A 225 12.03 0.96 -11.03
C LEU A 225 12.69 0.71 -9.67
N ASP A 226 12.76 1.75 -8.84
CA ASP A 226 13.14 1.63 -7.44
C ASP A 226 12.00 0.99 -6.64
N ASP A 227 12.37 0.13 -5.68
CA ASP A 227 11.42 -0.43 -4.72
C ASP A 227 11.25 0.56 -3.55
N CYS A 228 10.23 1.41 -3.65
CA CYS A 228 9.96 2.53 -2.74
C CYS A 228 8.83 2.20 -1.75
N ASN A 229 8.86 1.02 -1.16
CA ASN A 229 7.87 0.63 -0.15
C ASN A 229 8.07 1.33 1.20
#